data_2d04059f15faadabff3a2561000e8eff
#
_entry.id   2d04059f15faadabff3a2561000e8eff
#
_cell.length_a   1.000
_cell.length_b   1.000
_cell.length_c   1.000
_cell.angle_alpha   90.00
_cell.angle_beta   90.00
_cell.angle_gamma   90.00
#
_symmetry.space_group_name_H-M   'P 1'
#
loop_
_entity.id
_entity.type
_entity.pdbx_description
1 polymer ?
#
loop_
_entity_poly.entity_id
_entity_poly.type
_entity_poly.pdbx_seq_one_letter_code
_entity_poly.pdbx_strand_id
1 'polypeptide(L)'
;MEFGIGFDTHVDKWELARYGEELGYDRCWVPDSQMIWSDCYATLALAAANTSRIKLGTGVAIAGTRIAPVTAHSIATINQIAPGRVFLGLGTGHTAMRVMGQSPMPIAEFREYLRVVRMLLAGEAVDYTYRGRTREIAFLHRDRHFINLDKP
;
A
#
# COMPACT_ATOMS: atom_id res chain seq x y z
N MET A 1 13.15 8.34 19.24
CA MET A 1 13.56 7.44 18.13
C MET A 1 12.38 6.52 17.87
N GLU A 2 11.98 6.33 16.61
CA GLU A 2 10.91 5.38 16.26
C GLU A 2 11.53 4.04 15.84
N PHE A 3 10.97 2.95 16.33
CA PHE A 3 11.38 1.59 15.98
C PHE A 3 10.28 0.89 15.17
N GLY A 4 10.67 0.17 14.14
CA GLY A 4 9.74 -0.61 13.32
C GLY A 4 10.11 -2.09 13.29
N ILE A 5 9.11 -2.92 13.05
CA ILE A 5 9.28 -4.35 12.79
C ILE A 5 8.79 -4.71 11.39
N GLY A 6 9.32 -5.76 10.83
CA GLY A 6 8.83 -6.38 9.60
C GLY A 6 8.79 -7.89 9.80
N PHE A 7 7.85 -8.53 9.15
CA PHE A 7 7.72 -9.99 9.15
C PHE A 7 7.24 -10.49 7.78
N ASP A 8 7.47 -11.76 7.50
CA ASP A 8 6.98 -12.41 6.30
C ASP A 8 5.46 -12.30 6.22
N THR A 9 4.94 -11.92 5.07
CA THR A 9 3.50 -11.67 4.91
C THR A 9 2.72 -12.97 4.92
N HIS A 10 2.18 -13.28 6.07
CA HIS A 10 1.25 -14.37 6.30
C HIS A 10 -0.10 -13.81 6.73
N VAL A 11 -1.15 -14.08 5.99
CA VAL A 11 -2.49 -13.54 6.30
C VAL A 11 -3.02 -14.03 7.66
N ASP A 12 -2.67 -15.25 8.06
CA ASP A 12 -3.03 -15.82 9.35
C ASP A 12 -2.07 -15.45 10.50
N LYS A 13 -1.01 -14.67 10.21
CA LYS A 13 -0.02 -14.17 11.18
C LYS A 13 -0.13 -12.66 11.41
N TRP A 14 -1.24 -12.04 11.07
CA TRP A 14 -1.48 -10.60 11.32
C TRP A 14 -1.30 -10.22 12.80
N GLU A 15 -1.47 -11.19 13.73
CA GLU A 15 -1.25 -11.01 15.17
C GLU A 15 0.16 -10.54 15.52
N LEU A 16 1.17 -10.78 14.66
CA LEU A 16 2.52 -10.27 14.87
C LEU A 16 2.56 -8.73 14.90
N ALA A 17 1.68 -8.06 14.15
CA ALA A 17 1.55 -6.61 14.23
C ALA A 17 1.01 -6.15 15.60
N ARG A 18 0.00 -6.86 16.15
CA ARG A 18 -0.52 -6.61 17.49
C ARG A 18 0.53 -6.88 18.56
N TYR A 19 1.23 -7.99 18.46
CA TYR A 19 2.33 -8.30 19.38
C TYR A 19 3.44 -7.24 19.33
N GLY A 20 3.80 -6.76 18.15
CA GLY A 20 4.72 -5.63 17.98
C GLY A 20 4.21 -4.36 18.68
N GLU A 21 2.92 -4.07 18.57
CA GLU A 21 2.28 -2.95 19.28
C GLU A 21 2.39 -3.11 20.80
N GLU A 22 2.15 -4.29 21.34
CA GLU A 22 2.26 -4.62 22.76
C GLU A 22 3.71 -4.46 23.27
N LEU A 23 4.71 -4.82 22.47
CA LEU A 23 6.13 -4.63 22.75
C LEU A 23 6.60 -3.18 22.61
N GLY A 24 5.76 -2.25 22.15
CA GLY A 24 6.08 -0.84 22.08
C GLY A 24 6.69 -0.40 20.75
N TYR A 25 6.66 -1.19 19.70
CA TYR A 25 7.07 -0.75 18.37
C TYR A 25 6.15 0.34 17.81
N ASP A 26 6.73 1.26 17.05
CA ASP A 26 6.01 2.40 16.46
C ASP A 26 5.45 2.08 15.08
N ARG A 27 6.12 1.19 14.33
CA ARG A 27 5.79 0.86 12.92
C ARG A 27 5.85 -0.63 12.67
N CYS A 28 4.97 -1.10 11.78
CA CYS A 28 5.00 -2.45 11.24
C CYS A 28 5.01 -2.39 9.71
N TRP A 29 5.95 -3.10 9.10
CA TRP A 29 6.18 -3.17 7.67
C TRP A 29 5.74 -4.54 7.15
N VAL A 30 4.80 -4.55 6.19
CA VAL A 30 4.32 -5.79 5.54
C VAL A 30 4.83 -5.81 4.10
N PRO A 31 5.75 -6.70 3.76
CA PRO A 31 6.28 -6.83 2.40
C PRO A 31 5.26 -7.42 1.42
N ASP A 32 5.43 -7.10 0.14
CA ASP A 32 4.56 -7.51 -0.96
C ASP A 32 5.38 -8.27 -2.00
N SER A 33 5.33 -9.61 -1.96
CA SER A 33 6.00 -10.46 -2.93
C SER A 33 5.04 -11.54 -3.42
N GLN A 34 4.43 -11.27 -4.56
CA GLN A 34 3.48 -12.19 -5.20
C GLN A 34 4.14 -13.54 -5.48
N MET A 35 3.36 -14.61 -5.39
CA MET A 35 3.79 -16.00 -5.55
C MET A 35 4.82 -16.50 -4.51
N ILE A 36 5.15 -15.67 -3.50
CA ILE A 36 6.03 -16.05 -2.38
C ILE A 36 5.24 -15.99 -1.08
N TRP A 37 4.53 -14.87 -0.84
CA TRP A 37 3.81 -14.59 0.40
C TRP A 37 2.32 -14.35 0.17
N SER A 38 1.56 -14.21 1.23
CA SER A 38 0.15 -13.79 1.18
C SER A 38 0.03 -12.35 0.65
N ASP A 39 -1.18 -11.95 0.24
CA ASP A 39 -1.43 -10.57 -0.19
C ASP A 39 -1.21 -9.58 0.96
N CYS A 40 -0.38 -8.56 0.72
CA CYS A 40 0.00 -7.60 1.76
C CYS A 40 -1.17 -6.72 2.21
N TYR A 41 -2.10 -6.35 1.32
CA TYR A 41 -3.24 -5.50 1.69
C TYR A 41 -4.29 -6.27 2.51
N ALA A 42 -4.50 -7.56 2.22
CA ALA A 42 -5.34 -8.42 3.03
C ALA A 42 -4.77 -8.55 4.47
N THR A 43 -3.45 -8.79 4.57
CA THR A 43 -2.75 -8.87 5.86
C THR A 43 -2.80 -7.53 6.61
N LEU A 44 -2.57 -6.41 5.91
CA LEU A 44 -2.68 -5.06 6.49
C LEU A 44 -4.09 -4.75 6.98
N ALA A 45 -5.15 -5.17 6.26
CA ALA A 45 -6.53 -4.95 6.69
C ALA A 45 -6.82 -5.65 8.03
N LEU A 46 -6.38 -6.92 8.18
CA LEU A 46 -6.52 -7.65 9.43
C LEU A 46 -5.70 -7.01 10.55
N ALA A 47 -4.46 -6.63 10.30
CA ALA A 47 -3.63 -5.93 11.28
C ALA A 47 -4.26 -4.58 11.69
N ALA A 48 -4.77 -3.80 10.71
CA ALA A 48 -5.40 -2.50 10.95
C ALA A 48 -6.65 -2.62 11.85
N ALA A 49 -7.47 -3.63 11.61
CA ALA A 49 -8.69 -3.88 12.38
C ALA A 49 -8.42 -4.36 13.83
N ASN A 50 -7.21 -4.88 14.09
CA ASN A 50 -6.87 -5.52 15.37
C ASN A 50 -5.70 -4.84 16.13
N THR A 51 -5.34 -3.62 15.74
CA THR A 51 -4.36 -2.76 16.41
C THR A 51 -4.94 -1.36 16.61
N SER A 52 -4.38 -0.57 17.51
CA SER A 52 -4.91 0.76 17.88
C SER A 52 -3.91 1.91 17.76
N ARG A 53 -2.61 1.64 17.82
CA ARG A 53 -1.55 2.63 17.91
C ARG A 53 -0.47 2.49 16.85
N ILE A 54 0.01 1.28 16.59
CA ILE A 54 1.12 1.02 15.68
C ILE A 54 0.78 1.49 14.26
N LYS A 55 1.72 2.16 13.62
CA LYS A 55 1.59 2.55 12.21
C LYS A 55 1.86 1.35 11.33
N LEU A 56 1.01 1.15 10.34
CA LEU A 56 1.01 -0.02 9.47
C LEU A 56 1.27 0.38 8.02
N GLY A 57 2.10 -0.35 7.32
CA GLY A 57 2.32 -0.04 5.91
C GLY A 57 3.03 -1.12 5.13
N THR A 58 3.16 -0.87 3.85
CA THR A 58 3.86 -1.79 2.95
C THR A 58 5.36 -1.56 3.00
N GLY A 59 6.12 -2.62 3.06
CA GLY A 59 7.57 -2.54 3.05
C GLY A 59 8.23 -3.55 2.12
N VAL A 60 8.05 -3.37 0.83
CA VAL A 60 7.36 -2.35 0.02
C VAL A 60 6.30 -2.98 -0.88
N ALA A 61 5.25 -2.25 -1.24
CA ALA A 61 4.33 -2.69 -2.30
C ALA A 61 5.00 -2.56 -3.67
N ILE A 62 4.63 -3.46 -4.59
CA ILE A 62 5.26 -3.58 -5.89
C ILE A 62 4.44 -2.85 -6.96
N ALA A 63 5.01 -1.79 -7.54
CA ALA A 63 4.33 -0.97 -8.54
C ALA A 63 3.90 -1.74 -9.79
N GLY A 64 4.67 -2.75 -10.22
CA GLY A 64 4.37 -3.54 -11.42
C GLY A 64 3.20 -4.53 -11.28
N THR A 65 2.72 -4.80 -10.07
CA THR A 65 1.69 -5.82 -9.82
C THR A 65 0.27 -5.27 -9.82
N ARG A 66 0.12 -3.98 -9.58
CA ARG A 66 -1.16 -3.25 -9.53
C ARG A 66 -1.02 -1.93 -10.26
N ILE A 67 -2.00 -1.54 -11.05
CA ILE A 67 -2.00 -0.20 -11.65
C ILE A 67 -2.12 0.88 -10.56
N ALA A 68 -1.57 2.07 -10.81
CA ALA A 68 -1.47 3.14 -9.82
C ALA A 68 -2.80 3.49 -9.11
N PRO A 69 -3.95 3.61 -9.82
CA PRO A 69 -5.24 3.86 -9.17
C PRO A 69 -5.65 2.76 -8.19
N VAL A 70 -5.36 1.50 -8.50
CA VAL A 70 -5.69 0.36 -7.60
C VAL A 70 -4.84 0.42 -6.34
N THR A 71 -3.55 0.74 -6.45
CA THR A 71 -2.67 0.89 -5.27
C THR A 71 -3.13 2.05 -4.38
N ALA A 72 -3.44 3.21 -4.96
CA ALA A 72 -3.97 4.35 -4.21
C ALA A 72 -5.28 3.98 -3.51
N HIS A 73 -6.20 3.30 -4.22
CA HIS A 73 -7.47 2.84 -3.64
C HIS A 73 -7.25 1.83 -2.49
N SER A 74 -6.35 0.86 -2.66
CA SER A 74 -6.09 -0.16 -1.64
C SER A 74 -5.59 0.45 -0.33
N ILE A 75 -4.60 1.35 -0.40
CA ILE A 75 -4.06 1.96 0.82
C ILE A 75 -5.05 2.94 1.47
N ALA A 76 -5.84 3.68 0.69
CA ALA A 76 -6.90 4.55 1.20
C ALA A 76 -8.02 3.75 1.88
N THR A 77 -8.30 2.52 1.40
CA THR A 77 -9.21 1.57 2.05
C THR A 77 -8.68 1.12 3.40
N ILE A 78 -7.39 0.76 3.49
CA ILE A 78 -6.77 0.42 4.78
C ILE A 78 -6.80 1.63 5.74
N ASN A 79 -6.58 2.84 5.22
CA ASN A 79 -6.64 4.06 6.01
C ASN A 79 -8.05 4.37 6.55
N GLN A 80 -9.11 3.85 5.92
CA GLN A 80 -10.48 3.91 6.47
C GLN A 80 -10.62 3.04 7.73
N ILE A 81 -9.90 1.91 7.80
CA ILE A 81 -9.90 1.03 8.98
C ILE A 81 -9.02 1.61 10.10
N ALA A 82 -7.87 2.17 9.74
CA ALA A 82 -6.86 2.68 10.68
C ALA A 82 -6.48 4.14 10.36
N PRO A 83 -7.38 5.12 10.57
CA PRO A 83 -7.17 6.51 10.17
C PRO A 83 -5.87 7.12 10.75
N GLY A 84 -5.03 7.69 9.88
CA GLY A 84 -3.78 8.35 10.25
C GLY A 84 -2.66 7.44 10.74
N ARG A 85 -2.87 6.12 10.70
CA ARG A 85 -1.87 5.11 11.10
C ARG A 85 -1.28 4.34 9.92
N VAL A 86 -1.60 4.74 8.69
CA VAL A 86 -1.20 3.99 7.49
C VAL A 86 -0.11 4.74 6.74
N PHE A 87 0.83 4.01 6.16
CA PHE A 87 1.84 4.55 5.24
C PHE A 87 2.06 3.60 4.06
N LEU A 88 2.52 4.14 2.94
CA LEU A 88 2.74 3.40 1.71
C LEU A 88 4.21 3.46 1.29
N GLY A 89 4.93 2.35 1.46
CA GLY A 89 6.24 2.16 0.83
C GLY A 89 6.07 1.49 -0.53
N LEU A 90 6.72 2.02 -1.57
CA LEU A 90 6.63 1.53 -2.94
C LEU A 90 8.01 1.21 -3.51
N GLY A 91 8.08 0.17 -4.31
CA GLY A 91 9.28 -0.25 -5.02
C GLY A 91 9.01 -0.75 -6.43
N THR A 92 10.06 -0.85 -7.24
CA THR A 92 9.99 -1.32 -8.63
C THR A 92 9.75 -2.82 -8.77
N GLY A 93 9.96 -3.60 -7.69
CA GLY A 93 9.61 -5.02 -7.65
C GLY A 93 10.65 -5.99 -8.18
N HIS A 94 11.88 -5.88 -7.71
CA HIS A 94 12.97 -6.72 -8.21
C HIS A 94 12.71 -8.22 -8.07
N THR A 95 12.47 -8.73 -6.85
CA THR A 95 12.25 -10.16 -6.60
C THR A 95 10.88 -10.62 -7.08
N ALA A 96 9.81 -9.95 -6.64
CA ALA A 96 8.44 -10.34 -6.98
C ALA A 96 8.18 -10.37 -8.49
N MET A 97 8.64 -9.34 -9.21
CA MET A 97 8.48 -9.30 -10.66
C MET A 97 9.22 -10.45 -11.35
N ARG A 98 10.44 -10.77 -10.92
CA ARG A 98 11.21 -11.89 -11.49
C ARG A 98 10.56 -13.24 -11.26
N VAL A 99 10.02 -13.48 -10.06
CA VAL A 99 9.29 -14.74 -9.77
C VAL A 99 8.08 -14.90 -10.68
N MET A 100 7.43 -13.80 -11.04
CA MET A 100 6.32 -13.80 -12.01
C MET A 100 6.76 -13.79 -13.48
N GLY A 101 8.07 -13.93 -13.76
CA GLY A 101 8.60 -13.91 -15.12
C GLY A 101 8.61 -12.52 -15.77
N GLN A 102 8.59 -11.46 -14.97
CA GLN A 102 8.56 -10.07 -15.42
C GLN A 102 9.84 -9.33 -15.04
N SER A 103 10.12 -8.23 -15.73
CA SER A 103 11.17 -7.30 -15.33
C SER A 103 10.66 -6.31 -14.28
N PRO A 104 11.52 -5.81 -13.38
CA PRO A 104 11.18 -4.69 -12.51
C PRO A 104 10.72 -3.48 -13.34
N MET A 105 9.81 -2.68 -12.77
CA MET A 105 9.32 -1.48 -13.44
C MET A 105 10.47 -0.50 -13.72
N PRO A 106 10.62 0.00 -14.98
CA PRO A 106 11.62 1.02 -15.30
C PRO A 106 11.45 2.29 -14.44
N ILE A 107 12.54 2.95 -14.10
CA ILE A 107 12.54 4.13 -13.22
C ILE A 107 11.65 5.27 -13.76
N ALA A 108 11.63 5.49 -15.07
CA ALA A 108 10.78 6.53 -15.68
C ALA A 108 9.28 6.21 -15.48
N GLU A 109 8.89 4.95 -15.65
CA GLU A 109 7.52 4.49 -15.41
C GLU A 109 7.18 4.54 -13.91
N PHE A 110 8.13 4.16 -13.06
CA PHE A 110 7.95 4.22 -11.60
C PHE A 110 7.75 5.66 -11.10
N ARG A 111 8.46 6.63 -11.69
CA ARG A 111 8.26 8.05 -11.38
C ARG A 111 6.83 8.51 -11.72
N GLU A 112 6.33 8.13 -12.89
CA GLU A 112 4.96 8.44 -13.30
C GLU A 112 3.93 7.72 -12.43
N TYR A 113 4.17 6.46 -12.08
CA TYR A 113 3.37 5.70 -11.15
C TYR A 113 3.23 6.41 -9.79
N LEU A 114 4.36 6.86 -9.23
CA LEU A 114 4.39 7.61 -7.97
C LEU A 114 3.63 8.93 -8.07
N ARG A 115 3.75 9.66 -9.20
CA ARG A 115 3.01 10.90 -9.44
C ARG A 115 1.51 10.65 -9.35
N VAL A 116 1.02 9.64 -10.08
CA VAL A 116 -0.41 9.30 -10.11
C VAL A 116 -0.92 8.89 -8.73
N VAL A 117 -0.19 8.00 -8.04
CA VAL A 117 -0.56 7.57 -6.66
C VAL A 117 -0.64 8.77 -5.72
N ARG A 118 0.36 9.66 -5.74
CA ARG A 118 0.39 10.83 -4.84
C ARG A 118 -0.76 11.80 -5.09
N MET A 119 -1.06 12.12 -6.35
CA MET A 119 -2.16 13.01 -6.69
C MET A 119 -3.51 12.42 -6.27
N LEU A 120 -3.75 11.15 -6.54
CA LEU A 120 -4.97 10.47 -6.10
C LEU A 120 -5.11 10.46 -4.57
N LEU A 121 -4.03 10.16 -3.84
CA LEU A 121 -4.05 10.18 -2.37
C LEU A 121 -4.19 11.60 -1.79
N ALA A 122 -3.76 12.64 -2.52
CA ALA A 122 -4.07 14.02 -2.19
C ALA A 122 -5.53 14.41 -2.49
N GLY A 123 -6.30 13.51 -3.10
CA GLY A 123 -7.69 13.76 -3.51
C GLY A 123 -7.80 14.60 -4.78
N GLU A 124 -6.74 14.70 -5.56
CA GLU A 124 -6.68 15.48 -6.79
C GLU A 124 -7.06 14.63 -8.00
N ALA A 125 -7.61 15.25 -9.03
CA ALA A 125 -7.74 14.65 -10.34
C ALA A 125 -6.37 14.60 -11.04
N VAL A 126 -6.15 13.57 -11.85
CA VAL A 126 -4.88 13.35 -12.52
C VAL A 126 -5.07 12.73 -13.90
N ASP A 127 -4.32 13.23 -14.90
CA ASP A 127 -4.21 12.55 -16.18
C ASP A 127 -3.43 11.24 -16.01
N TYR A 128 -4.08 10.14 -16.40
CA TYR A 128 -3.54 8.80 -16.31
C TYR A 128 -3.57 8.11 -17.67
N THR A 129 -2.41 7.65 -18.11
CA THR A 129 -2.26 6.89 -19.35
C THR A 129 -2.24 5.39 -19.05
N TYR A 130 -3.20 4.68 -19.62
CA TYR A 130 -3.26 3.23 -19.53
C TYR A 130 -3.56 2.62 -20.89
N ARG A 131 -2.72 1.68 -21.33
CA ARG A 131 -2.82 1.00 -22.64
C ARG A 131 -2.93 2.00 -23.81
N GLY A 132 -2.10 3.05 -23.79
CA GLY A 132 -2.03 4.07 -24.84
C GLY A 132 -3.19 5.08 -24.87
N ARG A 133 -4.05 5.09 -23.85
CA ARG A 133 -5.15 6.06 -23.73
C ARG A 133 -4.98 6.89 -22.46
N THR A 134 -4.97 8.20 -22.62
CA THR A 134 -4.93 9.15 -21.51
C THR A 134 -6.35 9.61 -21.16
N ARG A 135 -6.67 9.61 -19.88
CA ARG A 135 -7.92 10.14 -19.34
C ARG A 135 -7.65 10.76 -17.97
N GLU A 136 -8.39 11.80 -17.66
CA GLU A 136 -8.46 12.31 -16.31
C GLU A 136 -9.21 11.32 -15.41
N ILE A 137 -8.63 11.00 -14.25
CA ILE A 137 -9.22 10.13 -13.24
C ILE A 137 -9.16 10.80 -11.86
N ALA A 138 -10.15 10.50 -11.02
CA ALA A 138 -10.22 10.95 -9.63
C ALA A 138 -11.02 9.96 -8.79
N PHE A 139 -10.88 10.00 -7.47
CA PHE A 139 -11.78 9.30 -6.57
C PHE A 139 -13.17 9.95 -6.58
N LEU A 140 -14.20 9.14 -6.79
CA LEU A 140 -15.61 9.54 -6.76
C LEU A 140 -16.20 9.31 -5.35
N HIS A 141 -17.31 10.00 -5.07
CA HIS A 141 -18.12 9.82 -3.85
C HIS A 141 -17.31 9.90 -2.53
N ARG A 142 -16.37 10.82 -2.45
CA ARG A 142 -15.51 11.02 -1.27
C ARG A 142 -16.32 11.34 0.00
N ASP A 143 -17.51 11.93 -0.17
CA ASP A 143 -18.48 12.22 0.88
C ASP A 143 -19.12 10.98 1.51
N ARG A 144 -19.02 9.82 0.87
CA ARG A 144 -19.58 8.56 1.36
C ARG A 144 -18.66 7.72 2.25
N HIS A 145 -17.45 8.19 2.49
CA HIS A 145 -16.49 7.55 3.39
C HIS A 145 -16.17 6.08 3.07
N PHE A 146 -16.18 5.69 1.78
CA PHE A 146 -15.73 4.35 1.37
C PHE A 146 -14.22 4.16 1.53
N ILE A 147 -13.48 5.26 1.47
CA ILE A 147 -12.03 5.34 1.64
C ILE A 147 -11.70 6.59 2.46
N ASN A 148 -10.51 6.59 3.08
CA ASN A 148 -9.99 7.75 3.79
C ASN A 148 -8.69 8.24 3.12
N LEU A 149 -8.70 9.51 2.69
CA LEU A 149 -7.55 10.17 2.07
C LEU A 149 -6.80 11.09 3.06
N ASP A 150 -7.24 11.18 4.31
CA ASP A 150 -6.60 12.02 5.32
C ASP A 150 -5.30 11.38 5.78
N LYS A 151 -4.18 11.94 5.36
CA LYS A 151 -2.82 11.54 5.76
C LYS A 151 -2.54 10.03 5.63
N PRO A 152 -2.85 9.40 4.48
CA PRO A 152 -2.41 8.03 4.26
C PRO A 152 -0.91 7.98 4.01
#